data_04c5a8a51a2c740ed61c7a53cea7ecb5
#
_entry.id   04c5a8a51a2c740ed61c7a53cea7ecb5
#
_cell.length_a   1.000
_cell.length_b   1.000
_cell.length_c   1.000
_cell.angle_alpha   90.00
_cell.angle_beta   90.00
_cell.angle_gamma   90.00
#
_symmetry.space_group_name_H-M   'P 1'
#
loop_
_entity.id
_entity.type
_entity.pdbx_description
1 polymer ?
#
loop_
_entity_poly.entity_id
_entity_poly.type
_entity_poly.pdbx_seq_one_letter_code
_entity_poly.pdbx_strand_id
1 'polypeptide(L)'
;MKNNFITTALLVTFTVCVPTAIAQQWQDVPAYAKSQTKNVLDRSIFYVPLFGSVYRAKFEVLMKKLPGIRGVVIHNHGCAGMWGWETTVAQFYYREGFAVVTPEFVTRDGNKLGCPGGTSEEMLKRAGERANEGVYTAKNPARLSARGDDNQEVIRWLKTMTDLPIFLSGHSEGCRTTYNWNRTEPQVKGGICHKQSVNRLYEHLWKWDTRLPMWSSNEDEDPWAGGSKQFPAVGFEEKFKDNPQNLTSFRFAGNSHDPLVRPGEVQSLRDWLSKQVSAPPIKSQNGFNYEDALQNIQNELKNNVK
;
A
#
# COMPACT_ATOMS: atom_id res chain seq x y z
N MET A 1 -16.46 -58.62 33.02
CA MET A 1 -15.70 -57.44 33.39
C MET A 1 -15.48 -56.65 32.12
N LYS A 2 -16.19 -55.50 31.92
CA LYS A 2 -16.06 -54.62 30.75
C LYS A 2 -15.38 -53.34 31.25
N ASN A 3 -14.12 -53.13 30.80
CA ASN A 3 -13.37 -51.92 31.08
C ASN A 3 -13.80 -50.84 30.09
N ASN A 4 -14.47 -49.80 30.60
CA ASN A 4 -14.72 -48.55 29.85
C ASN A 4 -13.51 -47.64 30.03
N PHE A 5 -12.75 -47.45 28.94
CA PHE A 5 -11.77 -46.39 28.86
C PHE A 5 -12.48 -45.08 28.46
N ILE A 6 -12.52 -44.14 29.35
CA ILE A 6 -12.97 -42.77 29.08
C ILE A 6 -11.75 -41.99 28.57
N THR A 7 -11.73 -41.70 27.27
CA THR A 7 -10.71 -40.84 26.66
C THR A 7 -11.13 -39.37 26.86
N THR A 8 -10.49 -38.71 27.80
CA THR A 8 -10.67 -37.26 28.01
C THR A 8 -9.89 -36.52 26.93
N ALA A 9 -10.59 -35.97 25.97
CA ALA A 9 -10.00 -35.09 24.96
C ALA A 9 -9.73 -33.71 25.61
N LEU A 10 -8.45 -33.37 25.75
CA LEU A 10 -8.00 -32.06 26.22
C LEU A 10 -8.13 -31.08 25.05
N LEU A 11 -9.17 -30.24 25.09
CA LEU A 11 -9.33 -29.14 24.13
C LEU A 11 -8.38 -28.04 24.52
N VAL A 12 -7.21 -27.94 23.86
CA VAL A 12 -6.29 -26.82 24.00
C VAL A 12 -6.79 -25.71 23.11
N THR A 13 -7.51 -24.76 23.67
CA THR A 13 -7.87 -23.49 23.05
C THR A 13 -6.61 -22.62 22.99
N PHE A 14 -5.99 -22.55 21.82
CA PHE A 14 -5.01 -21.52 21.55
C PHE A 14 -5.70 -20.17 21.42
N THR A 15 -5.76 -19.42 22.51
CA THR A 15 -6.07 -18.00 22.47
C THR A 15 -4.87 -17.31 21.82
N VAL A 16 -5.00 -17.01 20.53
CA VAL A 16 -4.04 -16.15 19.84
C VAL A 16 -4.21 -14.75 20.43
N CYS A 17 -3.40 -14.43 21.43
CA CYS A 17 -3.24 -13.05 21.87
C CYS A 17 -2.62 -12.27 20.71
N VAL A 18 -3.46 -11.64 19.89
CA VAL A 18 -2.99 -10.58 18.99
C VAL A 18 -2.46 -9.47 19.89
N PRO A 19 -1.18 -9.10 19.79
CA PRO A 19 -0.62 -8.09 20.68
C PRO A 19 -1.39 -6.79 20.49
N THR A 20 -2.07 -6.35 21.52
CA THR A 20 -2.75 -5.05 21.62
C THR A 20 -1.82 -3.85 21.40
N ALA A 21 -0.51 -4.08 21.40
CA ALA A 21 0.51 -3.08 21.08
C ALA A 21 0.40 -2.48 19.66
N ILE A 22 -0.21 -3.20 18.70
CA ILE A 22 -0.39 -2.67 17.35
C ILE A 22 -1.51 -1.63 17.30
N ALA A 23 -2.58 -1.83 18.07
CA ALA A 23 -3.69 -0.88 18.14
C ALA A 23 -3.30 0.42 18.89
N GLN A 24 -2.38 0.35 19.83
CA GLN A 24 -1.96 1.48 20.64
C GLN A 24 -1.04 2.45 19.91
N GLN A 25 -0.23 1.96 18.96
CA GLN A 25 0.60 2.81 18.11
C GLN A 25 -0.21 3.75 17.20
N TRP A 26 -1.47 3.47 16.96
CA TRP A 26 -2.37 4.31 16.16
C TRP A 26 -3.08 5.40 16.96
N GLN A 27 -3.21 5.25 18.27
CA GLN A 27 -3.73 6.31 19.13
C GLN A 27 -2.74 7.47 19.29
N ASP A 28 -1.44 7.18 19.06
CA ASP A 28 -0.35 8.15 19.07
C ASP A 28 0.02 8.68 17.67
N VAL A 29 -0.74 8.36 16.63
CA VAL A 29 -0.67 9.11 15.38
C VAL A 29 -1.06 10.55 15.73
N PRO A 30 -0.07 11.46 15.76
CA PRO A 30 -0.28 12.75 16.40
C PRO A 30 -1.41 13.50 15.74
N ALA A 31 -1.91 14.49 16.44
CA ALA A 31 -2.88 15.50 16.05
C ALA A 31 -2.78 16.03 14.60
N TYR A 32 -1.84 15.58 13.81
CA TYR A 32 -1.68 15.89 12.41
C TYR A 32 -2.77 15.31 11.51
N ALA A 33 -3.41 14.23 11.91
CA ALA A 33 -4.66 13.80 11.28
C ALA A 33 -5.78 14.83 11.47
N LYS A 34 -5.59 15.81 12.36
CA LYS A 34 -6.48 16.96 12.56
C LYS A 34 -5.96 18.22 11.85
N SER A 35 -4.76 18.17 11.27
CA SER A 35 -4.18 19.29 10.56
C SER A 35 -4.89 19.42 9.21
N GLN A 36 -5.59 20.52 9.01
CA GLN A 36 -6.19 20.90 7.75
C GLN A 36 -5.13 21.41 6.73
N THR A 37 -3.89 20.91 6.83
CA THR A 37 -2.83 21.38 5.95
C THR A 37 -3.07 20.86 4.54
N LYS A 38 -2.94 21.72 3.56
CA LYS A 38 -3.00 21.37 2.14
C LYS A 38 -1.74 20.64 1.69
N ASN A 39 -0.64 20.74 2.42
CA ASN A 39 0.63 20.14 2.07
C ASN A 39 0.59 18.62 2.36
N VAL A 40 0.75 17.82 1.31
CA VAL A 40 0.72 16.37 1.42
C VAL A 40 1.83 15.82 2.30
N LEU A 41 3.00 16.46 2.33
CA LEU A 41 4.14 15.99 3.13
C LEU A 41 3.88 16.13 4.63
N ASP A 42 3.10 17.12 5.05
CA ASP A 42 2.77 17.34 6.46
C ASP A 42 1.69 16.36 6.97
N ARG A 43 1.01 15.68 6.07
CA ARG A 43 -0.01 14.66 6.37
C ARG A 43 0.42 13.26 5.89
N SER A 44 1.69 13.07 5.54
CA SER A 44 2.24 11.77 5.17
C SER A 44 2.86 11.05 6.36
N ILE A 45 2.81 9.73 6.34
CA ILE A 45 3.53 8.87 7.27
C ILE A 45 4.75 8.32 6.55
N PHE A 46 5.89 8.33 7.24
CA PHE A 46 7.17 7.94 6.68
C PHE A 46 7.71 6.73 7.41
N TYR A 47 8.22 5.75 6.66
CA TYR A 47 8.89 4.59 7.21
C TYR A 47 10.25 4.41 6.55
N VAL A 48 11.23 4.00 7.33
CA VAL A 48 12.59 3.76 6.85
C VAL A 48 13.05 2.39 7.35
N PRO A 49 13.76 1.60 6.53
CA PRO A 49 14.36 0.35 6.96
C PRO A 49 15.13 0.51 8.26
N LEU A 50 15.03 -0.46 9.15
CA LEU A 50 15.62 -0.51 10.48
C LEU A 50 15.04 0.47 11.52
N PHE A 51 14.37 1.55 11.10
CA PHE A 51 13.83 2.58 12.01
C PHE A 51 12.31 2.50 12.18
N GLY A 52 11.61 1.85 11.24
CA GLY A 52 10.14 1.85 11.21
C GLY A 52 9.56 3.23 10.88
N SER A 53 8.49 3.61 11.58
CA SER A 53 7.86 4.93 11.41
C SER A 53 8.73 6.05 11.97
N VAL A 54 8.89 7.12 11.19
CA VAL A 54 9.69 8.29 11.54
C VAL A 54 8.99 9.58 11.12
N TYR A 55 9.33 10.70 11.76
CA TYR A 55 8.87 12.01 11.31
C TYR A 55 9.66 12.50 10.08
N ARG A 56 9.10 13.44 9.32
CA ARG A 56 9.60 13.91 8.03
C ARG A 56 11.08 14.32 8.05
N ALA A 57 11.50 15.18 9.00
CA ALA A 57 12.89 15.63 9.06
C ALA A 57 13.89 14.49 9.30
N LYS A 58 13.51 13.48 10.12
CA LYS A 58 14.31 12.28 10.29
C LYS A 58 14.35 11.43 9.02
N PHE A 59 13.24 11.31 8.31
CA PHE A 59 13.19 10.63 7.02
C PHE A 59 14.17 11.27 6.03
N GLU A 60 14.17 12.59 5.90
CA GLU A 60 15.07 13.33 5.00
C GLU A 60 16.57 13.06 5.29
N VAL A 61 16.94 13.02 6.57
CA VAL A 61 18.32 12.69 6.99
C VAL A 61 18.66 11.25 6.64
N LEU A 62 17.75 10.31 6.95
CA LEU A 62 17.98 8.89 6.71
C LEU A 62 18.05 8.57 5.23
N MET A 63 17.22 9.19 4.39
CA MET A 63 17.27 9.01 2.94
C MET A 63 18.61 9.43 2.33
N LYS A 64 19.26 10.45 2.89
CA LYS A 64 20.55 10.93 2.42
C LYS A 64 21.76 10.13 2.94
N LYS A 65 21.61 9.50 4.11
CA LYS A 65 22.75 8.93 4.86
C LYS A 65 22.71 7.42 5.02
N LEU A 66 21.51 6.81 5.02
CA LEU A 66 21.39 5.37 5.22
C LEU A 66 21.68 4.64 3.90
N PRO A 67 22.79 3.91 3.81
CA PRO A 67 23.09 3.11 2.63
C PRO A 67 22.20 1.88 2.54
N GLY A 68 22.06 1.33 1.35
CA GLY A 68 21.36 0.08 1.11
C GLY A 68 19.83 0.19 1.10
N ILE A 69 19.25 1.39 1.13
CA ILE A 69 17.84 1.57 0.78
C ILE A 69 17.67 1.16 -0.68
N ARG A 70 16.77 0.20 -0.93
CA ARG A 70 16.60 -0.41 -2.27
C ARG A 70 15.78 0.44 -3.22
N GLY A 71 14.92 1.29 -2.69
CA GLY A 71 13.98 2.14 -3.42
C GLY A 71 13.00 2.79 -2.47
N VAL A 72 12.07 3.55 -3.03
CA VAL A 72 10.99 4.19 -2.29
C VAL A 72 9.65 3.66 -2.77
N VAL A 73 8.76 3.33 -1.84
CA VAL A 73 7.36 2.99 -2.14
C VAL A 73 6.47 4.13 -1.67
N ILE A 74 5.70 4.70 -2.60
CA ILE A 74 4.60 5.61 -2.25
C ILE A 74 3.34 4.75 -2.16
N HIS A 75 2.83 4.55 -0.93
CA HIS A 75 1.71 3.67 -0.69
C HIS A 75 0.41 4.45 -0.49
N ASN A 76 -0.53 4.25 -1.38
CA ASN A 76 -1.85 4.88 -1.38
C ASN A 76 -2.84 4.02 -0.59
N HIS A 77 -3.41 4.58 0.47
CA HIS A 77 -4.38 3.88 1.29
C HIS A 77 -5.73 3.68 0.58
N GLY A 78 -6.50 2.70 1.06
CA GLY A 78 -7.86 2.44 0.62
C GLY A 78 -8.84 3.57 0.95
N CYS A 79 -10.11 3.32 0.69
CA CYS A 79 -11.19 4.29 0.94
C CYS A 79 -11.40 4.61 2.43
N ALA A 80 -11.02 3.70 3.31
CA ALA A 80 -11.18 3.84 4.75
C ALA A 80 -10.07 4.67 5.43
N GLY A 81 -9.04 5.11 4.69
CA GLY A 81 -7.91 5.83 5.24
C GLY A 81 -6.80 4.92 5.74
N MET A 82 -5.94 5.48 6.57
CA MET A 82 -4.78 4.79 7.15
C MET A 82 -5.20 3.86 8.29
N TRP A 83 -5.50 2.62 7.97
CA TRP A 83 -5.88 1.57 8.94
C TRP A 83 -4.75 0.54 9.14
N GLY A 84 -4.98 -0.44 10.01
CA GLY A 84 -4.01 -1.49 10.32
C GLY A 84 -3.46 -2.23 9.10
N TRP A 85 -4.24 -2.40 8.05
CA TRP A 85 -3.80 -3.02 6.79
C TRP A 85 -2.74 -2.20 6.08
N GLU A 86 -2.92 -0.88 6.01
CA GLU A 86 -1.97 0.02 5.39
C GLU A 86 -0.64 0.02 6.14
N THR A 87 -0.71 -0.09 7.47
CA THR A 87 0.49 -0.28 8.30
C THR A 87 1.16 -1.62 7.99
N THR A 88 0.39 -2.69 7.84
CA THR A 88 0.93 -4.02 7.50
C THR A 88 1.68 -3.97 6.17
N VAL A 89 1.10 -3.33 5.16
CA VAL A 89 1.73 -3.17 3.85
C VAL A 89 2.99 -2.29 3.94
N ALA A 90 2.93 -1.17 4.64
CA ALA A 90 4.09 -0.32 4.86
C ALA A 90 5.20 -1.06 5.63
N GLN A 91 4.83 -1.86 6.65
CA GLN A 91 5.77 -2.70 7.39
C GLN A 91 6.43 -3.76 6.53
N PHE A 92 5.70 -4.36 5.60
CA PHE A 92 6.28 -5.27 4.64
C PHE A 92 7.38 -4.58 3.83
N TYR A 93 7.08 -3.44 3.21
CA TYR A 93 8.05 -2.75 2.36
C TYR A 93 9.31 -2.31 3.11
N TYR A 94 9.19 -1.70 4.30
CA TYR A 94 10.40 -1.28 4.99
C TYR A 94 11.25 -2.44 5.50
N ARG A 95 10.64 -3.60 5.82
CA ARG A 95 11.37 -4.83 6.15
C ARG A 95 12.08 -5.44 4.94
N GLU A 96 11.54 -5.23 3.74
CA GLU A 96 12.18 -5.61 2.48
C GLU A 96 13.24 -4.59 2.01
N GLY A 97 13.54 -3.57 2.80
CA GLY A 97 14.61 -2.61 2.55
C GLY A 97 14.19 -1.38 1.77
N PHE A 98 12.92 -1.10 1.63
CA PHE A 98 12.39 0.10 0.98
C PHE A 98 12.05 1.19 1.98
N ALA A 99 12.33 2.44 1.65
CA ALA A 99 11.69 3.55 2.33
C ALA A 99 10.22 3.65 1.89
N VAL A 100 9.32 4.09 2.78
CA VAL A 100 7.90 4.19 2.45
C VAL A 100 7.38 5.56 2.79
N VAL A 101 6.63 6.15 1.88
CA VAL A 101 5.83 7.35 2.12
C VAL A 101 4.37 6.99 1.91
N THR A 102 3.55 7.23 2.91
CA THR A 102 2.11 6.98 2.81
C THR A 102 1.36 8.30 2.95
N PRO A 103 0.96 8.91 1.81
CA PRO A 103 0.16 10.13 1.83
C PRO A 103 -1.21 9.89 2.47
N GLU A 104 -1.64 10.79 3.34
CA GLU A 104 -2.97 10.78 3.92
C GLU A 104 -3.89 11.69 3.09
N PHE A 105 -4.96 11.13 2.53
CA PHE A 105 -5.86 11.84 1.61
C PHE A 105 -7.17 12.31 2.25
N VAL A 106 -7.47 11.85 3.44
CA VAL A 106 -8.75 12.05 4.14
C VAL A 106 -9.02 13.50 4.42
N THR A 107 -8.03 14.17 4.99
CA THR A 107 -8.14 15.57 5.40
C THR A 107 -8.32 16.52 4.22
N ARG A 108 -7.78 16.15 3.04
CA ARG A 108 -7.93 16.91 1.82
C ARG A 108 -9.35 16.86 1.26
N ASP A 109 -9.99 15.69 1.33
CA ASP A 109 -11.27 15.43 0.67
C ASP A 109 -12.47 15.94 1.50
N GLY A 110 -12.25 16.74 2.53
CA GLY A 110 -13.32 17.33 3.34
C GLY A 110 -13.99 16.37 4.32
N ASN A 111 -13.28 15.38 4.82
CA ASN A 111 -13.65 14.56 5.99
C ASN A 111 -14.77 13.54 5.86
N LYS A 112 -15.24 13.26 4.72
CA LYS A 112 -16.14 12.11 4.60
C LYS A 112 -15.43 10.99 3.90
N LEU A 113 -14.49 10.38 4.64
CA LEU A 113 -14.13 9.03 4.34
C LEU A 113 -15.37 8.21 4.40
N GLY A 114 -15.63 7.67 3.35
CA GLY A 114 -16.58 6.63 3.29
C GLY A 114 -16.11 5.74 2.17
N CYS A 115 -15.60 4.57 2.54
CA CYS A 115 -15.99 3.46 1.73
C CYS A 115 -17.50 3.59 1.60
N PRO A 116 -18.03 3.60 0.38
CA PRO A 116 -19.48 3.49 0.25
C PRO A 116 -19.86 2.26 1.07
N GLY A 117 -20.57 2.47 2.20
CA GLY A 117 -20.84 1.40 3.15
C GLY A 117 -21.62 0.27 2.48
N GLY A 118 -21.18 -0.95 2.70
CA GLY A 118 -21.79 -2.14 2.17
C GLY A 118 -20.87 -3.05 1.38
N THR A 119 -21.30 -4.25 1.10
CA THR A 119 -20.61 -5.22 0.24
C THR A 119 -20.49 -4.70 -1.20
N SER A 120 -19.62 -5.30 -2.00
CA SER A 120 -19.52 -4.97 -3.44
C SER A 120 -20.87 -5.08 -4.14
N GLU A 121 -21.69 -6.02 -3.75
CA GLU A 121 -23.04 -6.19 -4.32
C GLU A 121 -23.96 -5.01 -3.94
N GLU A 122 -23.96 -4.58 -2.70
CA GLU A 122 -24.71 -3.39 -2.28
C GLU A 122 -24.17 -2.11 -2.90
N MET A 123 -22.84 -2.01 -3.03
CA MET A 123 -22.21 -0.89 -3.73
C MET A 123 -22.55 -0.87 -5.21
N LEU A 124 -22.58 -2.03 -5.86
CA LEU A 124 -22.95 -2.17 -7.27
C LEU A 124 -24.42 -1.89 -7.48
N LYS A 125 -25.29 -2.35 -6.56
CA LYS A 125 -26.70 -2.01 -6.57
C LYS A 125 -26.90 -0.50 -6.46
N ARG A 126 -26.26 0.14 -5.49
CA ARG A 126 -26.32 1.60 -5.31
C ARG A 126 -25.64 2.35 -6.45
N ALA A 127 -24.58 1.81 -7.04
CA ALA A 127 -23.94 2.39 -8.23
C ALA A 127 -24.83 2.27 -9.47
N GLY A 128 -25.55 1.14 -9.63
CA GLY A 128 -26.56 0.97 -10.66
C GLY A 128 -27.74 1.91 -10.51
N GLU A 129 -28.22 2.10 -9.29
CA GLU A 129 -29.26 3.05 -8.94
C GLU A 129 -28.80 4.52 -9.14
N ARG A 130 -27.53 4.82 -8.86
CA ARG A 130 -26.93 6.18 -8.98
C ARG A 130 -26.21 6.44 -10.30
N ALA A 131 -25.88 5.42 -11.09
CA ALA A 131 -25.35 5.62 -12.45
C ALA A 131 -26.36 6.36 -13.33
N ASN A 132 -27.65 6.17 -13.05
CA ASN A 132 -28.71 6.98 -13.65
C ASN A 132 -28.74 8.43 -13.14
N GLU A 133 -28.08 8.73 -12.01
CA GLU A 133 -28.04 10.06 -11.42
C GLU A 133 -26.74 10.84 -11.74
N GLY A 134 -25.81 10.26 -12.49
CA GLY A 134 -24.53 10.90 -12.87
C GLY A 134 -23.57 11.21 -11.70
N VAL A 135 -23.94 10.85 -10.47
CA VAL A 135 -23.25 11.29 -9.24
C VAL A 135 -22.03 10.45 -8.91
N TYR A 136 -22.03 9.17 -9.28
CA TYR A 136 -20.94 8.25 -8.87
C TYR A 136 -19.73 8.33 -9.79
N THR A 137 -19.93 8.62 -11.07
CA THR A 137 -18.88 8.74 -12.08
C THR A 137 -18.11 10.06 -12.00
N ALA A 138 -18.74 11.14 -11.51
CA ALA A 138 -18.12 12.47 -11.48
C ALA A 138 -17.20 12.71 -10.27
N LYS A 139 -17.48 12.10 -9.11
CA LYS A 139 -16.67 12.35 -7.88
C LYS A 139 -15.39 11.52 -7.82
N ASN A 140 -15.38 10.34 -8.39
CA ASN A 140 -14.26 9.41 -8.27
C ASN A 140 -13.04 9.79 -9.13
N PRO A 141 -13.16 10.21 -10.40
CA PRO A 141 -12.03 10.65 -11.21
C PRO A 141 -11.32 11.89 -10.64
N ALA A 142 -12.06 12.86 -10.14
CA ALA A 142 -11.48 14.07 -9.55
C ALA A 142 -10.69 13.74 -8.27
N ARG A 143 -11.22 12.85 -7.43
CA ARG A 143 -10.55 12.39 -6.22
C ARG A 143 -9.26 11.63 -6.54
N LEU A 144 -9.29 10.70 -7.50
CA LEU A 144 -8.12 9.96 -7.92
C LEU A 144 -7.07 10.85 -8.59
N SER A 145 -7.52 11.83 -9.39
CA SER A 145 -6.62 12.85 -9.96
C SER A 145 -5.92 13.65 -8.86
N ALA A 146 -6.67 14.09 -7.85
CA ALA A 146 -6.12 14.81 -6.71
C ALA A 146 -5.09 13.98 -5.93
N ARG A 147 -5.35 12.68 -5.71
CA ARG A 147 -4.36 11.76 -5.12
C ARG A 147 -3.14 11.60 -6.03
N GLY A 148 -3.32 11.59 -7.35
CA GLY A 148 -2.23 11.61 -8.32
C GLY A 148 -1.38 12.89 -8.21
N ASP A 149 -1.99 14.06 -7.95
CA ASP A 149 -1.27 15.32 -7.71
C ASP A 149 -0.43 15.26 -6.43
N ASP A 150 -0.99 14.68 -5.36
CA ASP A 150 -0.28 14.44 -4.11
C ASP A 150 0.93 13.50 -4.32
N ASN A 151 0.75 12.39 -5.04
CA ASN A 151 1.86 11.51 -5.39
C ASN A 151 2.95 12.24 -6.17
N GLN A 152 2.59 13.12 -7.11
CA GLN A 152 3.56 13.91 -7.88
C GLN A 152 4.31 14.90 -7.00
N GLU A 153 3.67 15.48 -6.00
CA GLU A 153 4.34 16.36 -5.03
C GLU A 153 5.34 15.57 -4.18
N VAL A 154 4.94 14.40 -3.70
CA VAL A 154 5.85 13.49 -2.98
C VAL A 154 7.03 13.10 -3.85
N ILE A 155 6.82 12.74 -5.11
CA ILE A 155 7.91 12.39 -6.04
C ILE A 155 8.88 13.56 -6.24
N ARG A 156 8.35 14.77 -6.48
CA ARG A 156 9.19 15.97 -6.63
C ARG A 156 10.06 16.21 -5.40
N TRP A 157 9.49 16.05 -4.22
CA TRP A 157 10.23 16.18 -2.97
C TRP A 157 11.27 15.07 -2.81
N LEU A 158 10.95 13.80 -3.08
CA LEU A 158 11.90 12.68 -3.04
C LEU A 158 13.10 12.91 -3.97
N LYS A 159 12.88 13.45 -5.16
CA LYS A 159 13.94 13.78 -6.14
C LYS A 159 14.95 14.80 -5.62
N THR A 160 14.64 15.57 -4.60
CA THR A 160 15.62 16.46 -3.95
C THR A 160 16.61 15.73 -3.06
N MET A 161 16.35 14.45 -2.78
CA MET A 161 17.14 13.67 -1.81
C MET A 161 17.77 12.41 -2.40
N THR A 162 17.17 11.83 -3.44
CA THR A 162 17.56 10.50 -3.92
C THR A 162 17.17 10.28 -5.37
N ASP A 163 18.01 9.48 -6.07
CA ASP A 163 17.73 8.95 -7.42
C ASP A 163 17.24 7.49 -7.37
N LEU A 164 16.90 6.98 -6.19
CA LEU A 164 16.40 5.61 -6.03
C LEU A 164 15.11 5.38 -6.81
N PRO A 165 14.87 4.14 -7.29
CA PRO A 165 13.63 3.80 -7.96
C PRO A 165 12.41 4.02 -7.05
N ILE A 166 11.33 4.54 -7.62
CA ILE A 166 10.06 4.77 -6.93
C ILE A 166 9.04 3.77 -7.46
N PHE A 167 8.27 3.20 -6.56
CA PHE A 167 7.13 2.33 -6.86
C PHE A 167 5.86 2.96 -6.32
N LEU A 168 4.82 3.01 -7.16
CA LEU A 168 3.49 3.42 -6.72
C LEU A 168 2.74 2.19 -6.25
N SER A 169 2.32 2.18 -5.02
CA SER A 169 1.56 1.09 -4.41
C SER A 169 0.19 1.57 -3.96
N GLY A 170 -0.76 0.67 -3.90
CA GLY A 170 -2.05 0.97 -3.32
C GLY A 170 -2.85 -0.25 -2.94
N HIS A 171 -3.68 -0.10 -1.92
CA HIS A 171 -4.65 -1.08 -1.48
C HIS A 171 -6.05 -0.60 -1.83
N SER A 172 -6.90 -1.49 -2.36
CA SER A 172 -8.30 -1.17 -2.65
C SER A 172 -8.44 0.09 -3.53
N GLU A 173 -9.07 1.17 -3.06
CA GLU A 173 -9.13 2.45 -3.79
C GLU A 173 -7.75 3.05 -4.06
N GLY A 174 -6.78 2.79 -3.19
CA GLY A 174 -5.38 3.19 -3.43
C GLY A 174 -4.78 2.53 -4.67
N CYS A 175 -5.15 1.29 -4.97
CA CYS A 175 -4.78 0.65 -6.24
C CYS A 175 -5.36 1.40 -7.44
N ARG A 176 -6.61 1.91 -7.34
CA ARG A 176 -7.20 2.75 -8.39
C ARG A 176 -6.39 4.03 -8.59
N THR A 177 -5.89 4.62 -7.52
CA THR A 177 -4.96 5.75 -7.59
C THR A 177 -3.69 5.35 -8.35
N THR A 178 -3.16 4.17 -8.08
CA THR A 178 -1.96 3.64 -8.76
C THR A 178 -2.21 3.45 -10.24
N TYR A 179 -3.23 2.73 -10.67
CA TYR A 179 -3.46 2.51 -12.10
C TYR A 179 -4.09 3.70 -12.84
N ASN A 180 -4.57 4.72 -12.13
CA ASN A 180 -4.97 6.01 -12.72
C ASN A 180 -3.78 6.94 -12.98
N TRP A 181 -2.57 6.54 -12.59
CA TRP A 181 -1.36 7.31 -12.85
C TRP A 181 -1.09 7.43 -14.35
N ASN A 182 -1.03 8.67 -14.84
CA ASN A 182 -0.87 8.98 -16.26
C ASN A 182 0.29 9.94 -16.54
N ARG A 183 1.25 10.02 -15.62
CA ARG A 183 2.34 10.98 -15.70
C ARG A 183 3.63 10.27 -16.07
N THR A 184 4.42 10.91 -16.92
CA THR A 184 5.77 10.44 -17.23
C THR A 184 6.71 10.90 -16.14
N GLU A 185 7.21 9.94 -15.36
CA GLU A 185 8.18 10.20 -14.31
C GLU A 185 9.24 9.08 -14.36
N PRO A 186 10.45 9.38 -14.83
CA PRO A 186 11.47 8.37 -15.06
C PRO A 186 11.89 7.57 -13.83
N GLN A 187 11.73 8.14 -12.63
CA GLN A 187 12.01 7.42 -11.39
C GLN A 187 10.92 6.41 -11.00
N VAL A 188 9.69 6.54 -11.52
CA VAL A 188 8.64 5.55 -11.30
C VAL A 188 8.95 4.32 -12.14
N LYS A 189 9.23 3.21 -11.48
CA LYS A 189 9.68 1.94 -12.10
C LYS A 189 8.63 0.85 -12.10
N GLY A 190 7.53 1.02 -11.38
CA GLY A 190 6.47 0.02 -11.37
C GLY A 190 5.29 0.38 -10.48
N GLY A 191 4.21 -0.37 -10.64
CA GLY A 191 2.98 -0.28 -9.87
C GLY A 191 2.73 -1.55 -9.04
N ILE A 192 2.09 -1.39 -7.89
CA ILE A 192 1.72 -2.48 -7.00
C ILE A 192 0.28 -2.29 -6.57
N CYS A 193 -0.56 -3.27 -6.86
CA CYS A 193 -1.98 -3.25 -6.60
C CYS A 193 -2.41 -4.38 -5.67
N HIS A 194 -2.80 -4.03 -4.45
CA HIS A 194 -3.32 -4.97 -3.46
C HIS A 194 -4.84 -5.01 -3.47
N LYS A 195 -5.41 -6.21 -3.59
CA LYS A 195 -6.84 -6.47 -3.39
C LYS A 195 -7.76 -5.54 -4.19
N GLN A 196 -7.47 -5.41 -5.48
CA GLN A 196 -8.30 -4.67 -6.42
C GLN A 196 -8.23 -5.31 -7.80
N SER A 197 -9.37 -5.34 -8.48
CA SER A 197 -9.48 -5.71 -9.88
C SER A 197 -9.83 -4.48 -10.73
N VAL A 198 -9.61 -4.58 -12.02
CA VAL A 198 -10.18 -3.66 -12.99
C VAL A 198 -11.54 -4.23 -13.40
N ASN A 199 -12.63 -3.60 -13.03
CA ASN A 199 -13.96 -3.98 -13.48
C ASN A 199 -14.54 -2.91 -14.40
N ARG A 200 -15.62 -3.22 -15.10
CA ARG A 200 -16.22 -2.30 -16.08
C ARG A 200 -16.61 -0.95 -15.51
N LEU A 201 -16.91 -0.87 -14.19
CA LEU A 201 -17.24 0.40 -13.55
C LEU A 201 -16.04 1.33 -13.44
N TYR A 202 -14.84 0.78 -13.38
CA TYR A 202 -13.59 1.52 -13.15
C TYR A 202 -12.63 1.45 -14.31
N GLU A 203 -13.01 0.78 -15.39
CA GLU A 203 -12.18 0.61 -16.58
C GLU A 203 -11.73 1.95 -17.18
N HIS A 204 -12.62 2.93 -17.19
CA HIS A 204 -12.36 4.29 -17.66
C HIS A 204 -11.31 5.05 -16.81
N LEU A 205 -11.01 4.56 -15.61
CA LEU A 205 -9.98 5.12 -14.74
C LEU A 205 -8.58 4.58 -15.06
N TRP A 206 -8.49 3.55 -15.90
CA TRP A 206 -7.21 2.98 -16.28
C TRP A 206 -6.41 3.95 -17.16
N LYS A 207 -5.22 4.31 -16.69
CA LYS A 207 -4.28 5.21 -17.37
C LYS A 207 -2.82 4.74 -17.24
N TRP A 208 -2.61 3.63 -16.55
CA TRP A 208 -1.27 3.08 -16.35
C TRP A 208 -0.61 2.74 -17.68
N ASP A 209 0.66 3.12 -17.82
CA ASP A 209 1.48 2.73 -18.97
C ASP A 209 1.90 1.27 -18.81
N THR A 210 1.34 0.37 -19.61
CA THR A 210 1.61 -1.07 -19.53
C THR A 210 3.03 -1.46 -19.94
N ARG A 211 3.84 -0.52 -20.41
CA ARG A 211 5.28 -0.72 -20.59
C ARG A 211 6.03 -0.74 -19.26
N LEU A 212 5.45 -0.17 -18.21
CA LEU A 212 5.97 -0.24 -16.87
C LEU A 212 5.44 -1.50 -16.16
N PRO A 213 6.29 -2.21 -15.40
CA PRO A 213 5.86 -3.41 -14.71
C PRO A 213 4.82 -3.13 -13.63
N MET A 214 3.90 -4.09 -13.45
CA MET A 214 2.90 -4.06 -12.39
C MET A 214 2.79 -5.42 -11.72
N TRP A 215 2.70 -5.37 -10.40
CA TRP A 215 2.28 -6.51 -9.60
C TRP A 215 0.86 -6.28 -9.07
N SER A 216 0.04 -7.33 -9.10
CA SER A 216 -1.33 -7.27 -8.59
C SER A 216 -1.68 -8.51 -7.79
N SER A 217 -2.50 -8.33 -6.74
CA SER A 217 -3.13 -9.45 -6.02
C SER A 217 -4.62 -9.22 -5.83
N ASN A 218 -5.41 -10.28 -5.95
CA ASN A 218 -6.82 -10.27 -5.61
C ASN A 218 -7.32 -11.67 -5.25
N GLU A 219 -8.44 -11.74 -4.59
CA GLU A 219 -9.19 -12.98 -4.35
C GLU A 219 -10.44 -13.02 -5.23
N ASP A 220 -10.77 -14.22 -5.71
CA ASP A 220 -11.85 -14.40 -6.70
C ASP A 220 -13.22 -14.00 -6.18
N GLU A 221 -13.43 -14.16 -4.87
CA GLU A 221 -14.68 -13.85 -4.18
C GLU A 221 -14.54 -12.63 -3.24
N ASP A 222 -13.51 -11.81 -3.43
CA ASP A 222 -13.35 -10.57 -2.66
C ASP A 222 -14.57 -9.67 -2.87
N PRO A 223 -15.37 -9.40 -1.82
CA PRO A 223 -16.63 -8.67 -1.95
C PRO A 223 -16.43 -7.20 -2.33
N TRP A 224 -15.22 -6.67 -2.22
CA TRP A 224 -14.88 -5.28 -2.49
C TRP A 224 -14.18 -5.06 -3.83
N ALA A 225 -13.47 -6.07 -4.30
CA ALA A 225 -12.65 -5.99 -5.50
C ALA A 225 -13.06 -6.99 -6.58
N GLY A 226 -13.76 -8.07 -6.20
CA GLY A 226 -14.31 -9.04 -7.12
C GLY A 226 -15.39 -8.44 -8.01
N GLY A 227 -15.51 -8.93 -9.22
CA GLY A 227 -16.62 -8.62 -10.09
C GLY A 227 -17.91 -9.28 -9.57
N SER A 228 -19.05 -8.65 -9.75
CA SER A 228 -20.34 -9.32 -9.65
C SER A 228 -20.68 -10.01 -10.98
N LYS A 229 -21.68 -10.90 -10.97
CA LYS A 229 -22.22 -11.48 -12.24
C LYS A 229 -22.64 -10.40 -13.23
N GLN A 230 -23.09 -9.24 -12.73
CA GLN A 230 -23.52 -8.12 -13.55
C GLN A 230 -22.34 -7.28 -14.08
N PHE A 231 -21.24 -7.20 -13.32
CA PHE A 231 -20.04 -6.46 -13.68
C PHE A 231 -18.82 -7.34 -13.41
N PRO A 232 -18.56 -8.32 -14.30
CA PRO A 232 -17.42 -9.20 -14.14
C PRO A 232 -16.12 -8.40 -14.07
N ALA A 233 -15.20 -8.83 -13.23
CA ALA A 233 -13.88 -8.25 -13.18
C ALA A 233 -13.21 -8.44 -14.55
N VAL A 234 -12.81 -7.34 -15.16
CA VAL A 234 -11.83 -7.36 -16.23
C VAL A 234 -10.48 -7.43 -15.52
N GLY A 235 -9.78 -8.53 -15.65
CA GLY A 235 -8.50 -8.70 -14.96
C GLY A 235 -7.47 -7.70 -15.45
N PHE A 236 -6.40 -7.54 -14.69
CA PHE A 236 -5.23 -6.79 -15.14
C PHE A 236 -4.65 -7.40 -16.43
N GLU A 237 -4.83 -8.71 -16.64
CA GLU A 237 -4.35 -9.47 -17.79
C GLU A 237 -4.87 -8.88 -19.11
N GLU A 238 -6.12 -8.46 -19.16
CA GLU A 238 -6.67 -7.83 -20.36
C GLU A 238 -6.03 -6.47 -20.65
N LYS A 239 -5.72 -5.71 -19.59
CA LYS A 239 -5.04 -4.42 -19.73
C LYS A 239 -3.60 -4.56 -20.19
N PHE A 240 -2.96 -5.66 -19.84
CA PHE A 240 -1.58 -5.97 -20.20
C PHE A 240 -1.44 -6.91 -21.41
N LYS A 241 -2.51 -7.17 -22.16
CA LYS A 241 -2.48 -8.12 -23.30
C LYS A 241 -1.36 -7.87 -24.31
N ASP A 242 -0.99 -6.60 -24.54
CA ASP A 242 0.08 -6.20 -25.44
C ASP A 242 1.47 -6.21 -24.78
N ASN A 243 1.54 -6.29 -23.45
CA ASN A 243 2.77 -6.32 -22.66
C ASN A 243 2.66 -7.32 -21.49
N PRO A 244 2.30 -8.60 -21.74
CA PRO A 244 2.00 -9.56 -20.68
C PRO A 244 3.19 -9.85 -19.76
N GLN A 245 4.43 -9.69 -20.26
CA GLN A 245 5.66 -9.85 -19.49
C GLN A 245 5.83 -8.80 -18.38
N ASN A 246 5.13 -7.68 -18.47
CA ASN A 246 5.19 -6.61 -17.48
C ASN A 246 4.14 -6.76 -16.36
N LEU A 247 3.26 -7.77 -16.44
CA LEU A 247 2.31 -8.08 -15.39
C LEU A 247 2.76 -9.29 -14.58
N THR A 248 2.74 -9.16 -13.26
CA THR A 248 2.72 -10.29 -12.33
C THR A 248 1.41 -10.25 -11.56
N SER A 249 0.48 -11.10 -11.95
CA SER A 249 -0.83 -11.21 -11.31
C SER A 249 -0.82 -12.40 -10.36
N PHE A 250 -1.20 -12.15 -9.10
CA PHE A 250 -1.36 -13.18 -8.09
C PHE A 250 -2.82 -13.28 -7.69
N ARG A 251 -3.47 -14.33 -8.19
CA ARG A 251 -4.89 -14.55 -8.01
C ARG A 251 -5.13 -15.85 -7.27
N PHE A 252 -6.01 -15.88 -6.29
CA PHE A 252 -6.30 -17.06 -5.50
C PHE A 252 -7.76 -17.11 -5.05
N ALA A 253 -8.21 -18.32 -4.77
CA ALA A 253 -9.54 -18.55 -4.23
C ALA A 253 -9.64 -17.96 -2.83
N GLY A 254 -10.73 -17.25 -2.55
CA GLY A 254 -11.01 -16.66 -1.26
C GLY A 254 -11.84 -15.39 -1.36
N ASN A 255 -12.18 -14.86 -0.20
CA ASN A 255 -13.04 -13.70 -0.05
C ASN A 255 -12.44 -12.57 0.82
N SER A 256 -11.15 -12.65 1.13
CA SER A 256 -10.50 -11.63 1.95
C SER A 256 -10.10 -10.41 1.14
N HIS A 257 -10.40 -9.24 1.68
CA HIS A 257 -9.93 -7.96 1.17
C HIS A 257 -8.62 -7.51 1.83
N ASP A 258 -8.11 -8.28 2.79
CA ASP A 258 -6.91 -7.94 3.54
C ASP A 258 -5.66 -8.20 2.70
N PRO A 259 -4.75 -7.21 2.54
CA PRO A 259 -3.53 -7.39 1.79
C PRO A 259 -2.50 -8.23 2.56
N LEU A 260 -1.70 -9.00 1.82
CA LEU A 260 -0.55 -9.74 2.34
C LEU A 260 -0.89 -10.80 3.42
N VAL A 261 -2.11 -11.33 3.40
CA VAL A 261 -2.53 -12.38 4.36
C VAL A 261 -2.13 -13.78 3.92
N ARG A 262 -1.77 -13.98 2.67
CA ARG A 262 -1.37 -15.28 2.13
C ARG A 262 0.15 -15.36 1.98
N PRO A 263 0.81 -16.41 2.48
CA PRO A 263 2.27 -16.58 2.33
C PRO A 263 2.73 -16.50 0.87
N GLY A 264 1.96 -17.11 -0.06
CA GLY A 264 2.28 -17.07 -1.49
C GLY A 264 2.17 -15.66 -2.08
N GLU A 265 1.23 -14.83 -1.62
CA GLU A 265 1.10 -13.42 -2.00
C GLU A 265 2.33 -12.63 -1.58
N VAL A 266 2.74 -12.80 -0.32
CA VAL A 266 3.94 -12.16 0.25
C VAL A 266 5.19 -12.55 -0.53
N GLN A 267 5.36 -13.85 -0.81
CA GLN A 267 6.53 -14.34 -1.56
C GLN A 267 6.53 -13.84 -3.00
N SER A 268 5.38 -13.86 -3.68
CA SER A 268 5.25 -13.34 -5.04
C SER A 268 5.63 -11.87 -5.14
N LEU A 269 5.19 -11.03 -4.18
CA LEU A 269 5.55 -9.61 -4.15
C LEU A 269 7.05 -9.41 -3.87
N ARG A 270 7.62 -10.19 -2.95
CA ARG A 270 9.06 -10.16 -2.66
C ARG A 270 9.90 -10.49 -3.90
N ASP A 271 9.51 -11.54 -4.61
CA ASP A 271 10.20 -11.99 -5.82
C ASP A 271 10.07 -10.94 -6.94
N TRP A 272 8.89 -10.34 -7.08
CA TRP A 272 8.68 -9.26 -8.04
C TRP A 272 9.55 -8.05 -7.71
N LEU A 273 9.53 -7.55 -6.47
CA LEU A 273 10.36 -6.43 -6.04
C LEU A 273 11.85 -6.71 -6.26
N SER A 274 12.29 -7.95 -6.01
CA SER A 274 13.69 -8.33 -6.20
C SER A 274 14.12 -8.34 -7.67
N LYS A 275 13.18 -8.51 -8.60
CA LYS A 275 13.45 -8.36 -10.04
C LYS A 275 13.52 -6.89 -10.48
N GLN A 276 12.83 -5.99 -9.76
CA GLN A 276 12.79 -4.58 -10.14
C GLN A 276 13.99 -3.78 -9.61
N VAL A 277 14.69 -4.29 -8.59
CA VAL A 277 15.82 -3.60 -7.98
C VAL A 277 17.01 -4.52 -7.81
N SER A 278 18.17 -4.07 -8.25
CA SER A 278 19.41 -4.89 -8.19
C SER A 278 20.03 -4.94 -6.79
N ALA A 279 19.67 -4.00 -5.90
CA ALA A 279 20.27 -3.91 -4.59
C ALA A 279 19.72 -5.01 -3.65
N PRO A 280 20.55 -5.80 -2.99
CA PRO A 280 20.12 -6.76 -1.99
C PRO A 280 19.50 -6.05 -0.77
N PRO A 281 18.67 -6.74 0.02
CA PRO A 281 18.15 -6.18 1.27
C PRO A 281 19.27 -5.75 2.20
N ILE A 282 19.05 -4.68 2.95
CA ILE A 282 20.04 -4.07 3.87
C ILE A 282 20.75 -5.11 4.77
N LYS A 283 20.02 -6.11 5.26
CA LYS A 283 20.56 -7.16 6.15
C LYS A 283 21.58 -8.08 5.50
N SER A 284 21.72 -8.09 4.18
CA SER A 284 22.61 -8.98 3.42
C SER A 284 23.91 -8.31 2.93
N GLN A 285 24.12 -7.03 3.26
CA GLN A 285 25.35 -6.35 2.86
C GLN A 285 26.49 -6.70 3.85
N ASN A 286 27.32 -7.65 3.42
CA ASN A 286 28.51 -8.05 4.19
C ASN A 286 29.49 -6.89 4.34
N GLY A 287 29.92 -6.62 5.55
CA GLY A 287 30.98 -5.64 5.87
C GLY A 287 30.50 -4.23 6.22
N PHE A 288 29.22 -3.95 6.16
CA PHE A 288 28.68 -2.67 6.65
C PHE A 288 28.28 -2.80 8.11
N ASN A 289 28.95 -2.02 8.98
CA ASN A 289 28.58 -1.97 10.39
C ASN A 289 27.38 -1.04 10.59
N TYR A 290 26.19 -1.64 10.61
CA TYR A 290 24.92 -0.92 10.78
C TYR A 290 24.84 -0.24 12.16
N GLU A 291 25.42 -0.83 13.19
CA GLU A 291 25.38 -0.27 14.53
C GLU A 291 26.15 1.05 14.59
N ASP A 292 27.35 1.10 14.00
CA ASP A 292 28.14 2.32 13.91
C ASP A 292 27.44 3.38 13.06
N ALA A 293 26.88 3.00 11.90
CA ALA A 293 26.13 3.93 11.06
C ALA A 293 24.90 4.48 11.76
N LEU A 294 24.15 3.63 12.47
CA LEU A 294 22.98 4.03 13.26
C LEU A 294 23.39 4.96 14.41
N GLN A 295 24.48 4.65 15.10
CA GLN A 295 24.99 5.49 16.21
C GLN A 295 25.41 6.87 15.70
N ASN A 296 26.11 6.94 14.57
CA ASN A 296 26.52 8.19 13.94
C ASN A 296 25.30 9.03 13.51
N ILE A 297 24.31 8.41 12.86
CA ILE A 297 23.06 9.09 12.48
C ILE A 297 22.29 9.57 13.71
N GLN A 298 22.21 8.77 14.78
CA GLN A 298 21.55 9.16 16.01
C GLN A 298 22.25 10.34 16.70
N ASN A 299 23.58 10.35 16.72
CA ASN A 299 24.37 11.44 17.29
C ASN A 299 24.15 12.75 16.52
N GLU A 300 24.14 12.70 15.18
CA GLU A 300 23.84 13.87 14.36
C GLU A 300 22.40 14.39 14.56
N LEU A 301 21.42 13.48 14.64
CA LEU A 301 20.03 13.87 14.90
C LEU A 301 19.88 14.57 16.26
N LYS A 302 20.61 14.13 17.30
CA LYS A 302 20.62 14.80 18.60
C LYS A 302 21.24 16.20 18.54
N ASN A 303 22.24 16.39 17.67
CA ASN A 303 22.96 17.66 17.55
C ASN A 303 22.21 18.69 16.69
N ASN A 304 21.34 18.24 15.78
CA ASN A 304 20.57 19.10 14.87
C ASN A 304 19.17 19.47 15.40
N VAL A 305 18.79 19.01 16.59
CA VAL A 305 17.52 19.34 17.30
C VAL A 305 17.80 20.35 18.43
N LYS A 306 18.63 21.34 18.16
CA LYS A 306 18.75 22.53 19.02
C LYS A 306 18.06 23.71 18.40
#